data_b79cd883a0aae9bcc0287d38699ae6c9
#
_entry.id   b79cd883a0aae9bcc0287d38699ae6c9
#
_cell.length_a   1.000
_cell.length_b   1.000
_cell.length_c   1.000
_cell.angle_alpha   90.00
_cell.angle_beta   90.00
_cell.angle_gamma   90.00
#
_symmetry.space_group_name_H-M   'P 1'
#
loop_
_entity.id
_entity.type
_entity.pdbx_description
1 polymer ?
#
loop_
_entity_poly.entity_id
_entity_poly.type
_entity_poly.pdbx_seq_one_letter_code
_entity_poly.pdbx_strand_id
1 'polypeptide(L)'
;VAAPPVGHIDAQRLGSSAVAVVGIAGVVVVFVAVLSMAEGLLAAMRSAGAPDRALVMRSGATDEMTSGLDGPQTDVIRQAPGVLRDGTRALASAELFVLIDLPKRSTATPANVPMRGIEPITLQVRDEARIVEGRMLRFGTYEVVAGRAATRQFDGLSLGAAVKSGQITWTVVGLFETGGTVSETEVWADARILQGAYRRGNSYQSVLVTLESPDAYAAFEEWLTSNPKANVSVR
;
A
#
# COMPACT_ATOMS: atom_id res chain seq x y z
N VAL A 1 14.33 -48.17 -65.70
CA VAL A 1 14.68 -47.41 -64.50
C VAL A 1 13.45 -46.62 -64.07
N ALA A 2 12.72 -47.09 -63.03
CA ALA A 2 11.52 -46.42 -62.52
C ALA A 2 11.94 -45.26 -61.57
N ALA A 3 11.40 -44.07 -61.86
CA ALA A 3 11.59 -42.92 -60.95
C ALA A 3 10.87 -43.16 -59.63
N PRO A 4 11.44 -42.76 -58.47
CA PRO A 4 10.79 -42.91 -57.17
C PRO A 4 9.60 -41.96 -57.06
N PRO A 5 8.55 -42.32 -56.30
CA PRO A 5 7.35 -41.49 -56.13
C PRO A 5 7.68 -40.23 -55.32
N VAL A 6 7.58 -39.08 -55.96
CA VAL A 6 7.94 -37.75 -55.42
C VAL A 6 7.00 -37.29 -54.28
N GLY A 7 5.82 -37.89 -54.12
CA GLY A 7 4.79 -37.47 -53.17
C GLY A 7 5.04 -37.83 -51.70
N HIS A 8 5.90 -38.81 -51.37
CA HIS A 8 6.14 -39.23 -49.97
C HIS A 8 7.15 -38.35 -49.23
N ILE A 9 8.05 -37.68 -49.96
CA ILE A 9 9.09 -36.82 -49.36
C ILE A 9 8.49 -35.48 -48.88
N ASP A 10 7.48 -34.98 -49.58
CA ASP A 10 6.86 -33.69 -49.25
C ASP A 10 5.98 -33.77 -47.98
N ALA A 11 5.24 -34.85 -47.76
CA ALA A 11 4.41 -35.05 -46.57
C ALA A 11 5.23 -35.20 -45.28
N GLN A 12 6.38 -35.89 -45.33
CA GLN A 12 7.28 -36.03 -44.21
C GLN A 12 7.99 -34.71 -43.85
N ARG A 13 8.36 -33.92 -44.84
CA ARG A 13 8.95 -32.59 -44.65
C ARG A 13 7.94 -31.59 -44.07
N LEU A 14 6.70 -31.62 -44.50
CA LEU A 14 5.63 -30.79 -43.93
C LEU A 14 5.36 -31.16 -42.44
N GLY A 15 5.34 -32.45 -42.08
CA GLY A 15 5.15 -32.91 -40.71
C GLY A 15 6.28 -32.48 -39.80
N SER A 16 7.55 -32.65 -40.20
CA SER A 16 8.70 -32.23 -39.35
C SER A 16 8.80 -30.70 -39.23
N SER A 17 8.45 -29.96 -40.28
CA SER A 17 8.42 -28.49 -40.22
C SER A 17 7.30 -28.00 -39.30
N ALA A 18 6.13 -28.63 -39.30
CA ALA A 18 5.02 -28.29 -38.39
C ALA A 18 5.39 -28.53 -36.91
N VAL A 19 6.03 -29.65 -36.61
CA VAL A 19 6.50 -29.96 -35.26
C VAL A 19 7.54 -28.92 -34.78
N ALA A 20 8.48 -28.53 -35.66
CA ALA A 20 9.47 -27.51 -35.34
C ALA A 20 8.81 -26.15 -35.08
N VAL A 21 7.84 -25.74 -35.90
CA VAL A 21 7.11 -24.47 -35.72
C VAL A 21 6.32 -24.49 -34.39
N VAL A 22 5.60 -25.59 -34.11
CA VAL A 22 4.85 -25.72 -32.87
C VAL A 22 5.79 -25.70 -31.64
N GLY A 23 6.94 -26.38 -31.72
CA GLY A 23 7.94 -26.37 -30.68
C GLY A 23 8.50 -24.97 -30.41
N ILE A 24 8.89 -24.25 -31.45
CA ILE A 24 9.40 -22.86 -31.32
C ILE A 24 8.29 -21.94 -30.82
N ALA A 25 7.07 -22.05 -31.33
CA ALA A 25 5.93 -21.26 -30.85
C ALA A 25 5.65 -21.49 -29.38
N GLY A 26 5.71 -22.76 -28.91
CA GLY A 26 5.58 -23.11 -27.49
C GLY A 26 6.63 -22.43 -26.62
N VAL A 27 7.91 -22.48 -27.02
CA VAL A 27 8.98 -21.80 -26.28
C VAL A 27 8.78 -20.28 -26.25
N VAL A 28 8.41 -19.67 -27.37
CA VAL A 28 8.16 -18.23 -27.46
C VAL A 28 6.98 -17.82 -26.54
N VAL A 29 5.90 -18.60 -26.54
CA VAL A 29 4.74 -18.32 -25.67
C VAL A 29 5.13 -18.39 -24.20
N VAL A 30 5.88 -19.38 -23.78
CA VAL A 30 6.36 -19.50 -22.38
C VAL A 30 7.28 -18.32 -22.05
N PHE A 31 8.20 -17.97 -22.93
CA PHE A 31 9.13 -16.87 -22.71
C PHE A 31 8.39 -15.51 -22.60
N VAL A 32 7.43 -15.25 -23.50
CA VAL A 32 6.60 -14.05 -23.43
C VAL A 32 5.76 -14.02 -22.16
N ALA A 33 5.20 -15.15 -21.73
CA ALA A 33 4.41 -15.22 -20.49
C ALA A 33 5.27 -14.89 -19.28
N VAL A 34 6.48 -15.42 -19.17
CA VAL A 34 7.42 -15.14 -18.06
C VAL A 34 7.84 -13.68 -18.06
N LEU A 35 8.18 -13.10 -19.23
CA LEU A 35 8.52 -11.69 -19.33
C LEU A 35 7.35 -10.78 -18.97
N SER A 36 6.14 -11.10 -19.42
CA SER A 36 4.93 -10.34 -19.08
C SER A 36 4.63 -10.38 -17.57
N MET A 37 4.90 -11.51 -16.93
CA MET A 37 4.76 -11.66 -15.47
C MET A 37 5.80 -10.81 -14.72
N ALA A 38 7.04 -10.80 -15.18
CA ALA A 38 8.10 -9.96 -14.62
C ALA A 38 7.82 -8.47 -14.79
N GLU A 39 7.38 -8.04 -15.98
CA GLU A 39 6.96 -6.66 -16.26
C GLU A 39 5.74 -6.26 -15.40
N GLY A 40 4.76 -7.14 -15.27
CA GLY A 40 3.59 -6.90 -14.42
C GLY A 40 3.97 -6.73 -12.95
N LEU A 41 4.91 -7.54 -12.44
CA LEU A 41 5.42 -7.40 -11.07
C LEU A 41 6.19 -6.09 -10.89
N LEU A 42 7.07 -5.74 -11.82
CA LEU A 42 7.81 -4.47 -11.78
C LEU A 42 6.87 -3.25 -11.87
N ALA A 43 5.84 -3.32 -12.71
CA ALA A 43 4.82 -2.27 -12.79
C ALA A 43 4.04 -2.14 -11.48
N ALA A 44 3.64 -3.25 -10.86
CA ALA A 44 2.98 -3.25 -9.55
C ALA A 44 3.88 -2.68 -8.44
N MET A 45 5.16 -2.99 -8.44
CA MET A 45 6.13 -2.43 -7.48
C MET A 45 6.34 -0.91 -7.70
N ARG A 46 6.38 -0.44 -8.93
CA ARG A 46 6.52 0.98 -9.26
C ARG A 46 5.24 1.78 -8.95
N SER A 47 4.08 1.17 -9.10
CA SER A 47 2.81 1.82 -8.77
C SER A 47 2.50 1.84 -7.26
N ALA A 48 3.25 1.08 -6.46
CA ALA A 48 3.08 1.02 -5.00
C ALA A 48 3.62 2.25 -4.26
N GLY A 49 4.35 3.17 -4.92
CA GLY A 49 4.86 4.39 -4.32
C GLY A 49 5.02 5.51 -5.36
N ALA A 50 4.66 6.72 -4.98
CA ALA A 50 5.06 7.90 -5.74
C ALA A 50 6.56 8.15 -5.52
N PRO A 51 7.32 8.53 -6.57
CA PRO A 51 8.77 8.67 -6.49
C PRO A 51 9.24 9.81 -5.57
N ASP A 52 8.33 10.70 -5.21
CA ASP A 52 8.51 11.82 -4.30
C ASP A 52 8.01 11.53 -2.88
N ARG A 53 7.74 10.27 -2.55
CA ARG A 53 7.30 9.86 -1.21
C ARG A 53 8.34 9.01 -0.50
N ALA A 54 8.42 9.22 0.79
CA ALA A 54 9.28 8.45 1.68
C ALA A 54 8.48 7.96 2.89
N LEU A 55 8.64 6.68 3.23
CA LEU A 55 8.11 6.10 4.45
C LEU A 55 9.23 6.04 5.49
N VAL A 56 9.03 6.74 6.60
CA VAL A 56 9.99 6.79 7.69
C VAL A 56 9.49 5.90 8.82
N MET A 57 10.33 4.96 9.25
CA MET A 57 10.06 4.04 10.35
C MET A 57 11.21 4.04 11.34
N ARG A 58 11.02 3.44 12.51
CA ARG A 58 12.11 3.26 13.48
C ARG A 58 13.25 2.45 12.88
N SER A 59 14.47 2.82 13.20
CA SER A 59 15.66 2.06 12.79
C SER A 59 15.58 0.60 13.23
N GLY A 60 15.88 -0.32 12.31
CA GLY A 60 15.80 -1.76 12.52
C GLY A 60 14.40 -2.35 12.39
N ALA A 61 13.35 -1.56 12.18
CA ALA A 61 12.02 -2.09 11.88
C ALA A 61 11.97 -2.65 10.45
N THR A 62 11.39 -3.84 10.30
CA THR A 62 11.21 -4.51 9.00
C THR A 62 9.91 -4.09 8.31
N ASP A 63 8.93 -3.69 9.10
CA ASP A 63 7.59 -3.29 8.69
C ASP A 63 6.98 -2.28 9.70
N GLU A 64 5.82 -1.71 9.38
CA GLU A 64 5.13 -0.75 10.24
C GLU A 64 4.69 -1.36 11.58
N MET A 65 4.35 -2.65 11.64
CA MET A 65 3.89 -3.28 12.88
C MET A 65 5.00 -3.40 13.93
N THR A 66 6.24 -3.56 13.48
CA THR A 66 7.43 -3.66 14.35
C THR A 66 8.07 -2.31 14.63
N SER A 67 7.61 -1.26 13.96
CA SER A 67 8.08 0.12 14.14
C SER A 67 7.35 0.82 15.29
N GLY A 68 8.05 1.75 15.94
CA GLY A 68 7.50 2.62 16.98
C GLY A 68 8.27 3.93 17.01
N LEU A 69 7.60 5.02 16.71
CA LEU A 69 8.10 6.40 16.74
C LEU A 69 7.33 7.17 17.82
N ASP A 70 8.01 8.00 18.57
CA ASP A 70 7.37 8.93 19.50
C ASP A 70 7.07 10.30 18.86
N GLY A 71 6.31 11.14 19.57
CA GLY A 71 5.98 12.48 19.09
C GLY A 71 7.20 13.33 18.73
N PRO A 72 8.21 13.45 19.61
CA PRO A 72 9.45 14.16 19.31
C PRO A 72 10.16 13.67 18.03
N GLN A 73 10.21 12.36 17.80
CA GLN A 73 10.79 11.81 16.57
C GLN A 73 9.98 12.22 15.33
N THR A 74 8.64 12.19 15.41
CA THR A 74 7.80 12.64 14.29
C THR A 74 7.99 14.13 13.98
N ASP A 75 8.25 14.96 15.00
CA ASP A 75 8.53 16.39 14.83
C ASP A 75 9.90 16.63 14.15
N VAL A 76 10.90 15.82 14.49
CA VAL A 76 12.21 15.86 13.80
C VAL A 76 12.03 15.49 12.32
N ILE A 77 11.26 14.46 12.01
CA ILE A 77 10.99 14.05 10.62
C ILE A 77 10.30 15.17 9.84
N ARG A 78 9.30 15.84 10.41
CA ARG A 78 8.59 16.97 9.77
C ARG A 78 9.48 18.17 9.49
N GLN A 79 10.57 18.32 10.24
CA GLN A 79 11.54 19.44 10.10
C GLN A 79 12.70 19.11 9.18
N ALA A 80 12.80 17.87 8.69
CA ALA A 80 13.89 17.46 7.83
C ALA A 80 13.92 18.27 6.51
N PRO A 81 15.10 18.55 5.96
CA PRO A 81 15.24 19.22 4.68
C PRO A 81 14.64 18.35 3.55
N GLY A 82 14.12 18.99 2.50
CA GLY A 82 13.53 18.30 1.36
C GLY A 82 12.07 17.84 1.58
N VAL A 83 11.51 18.03 2.77
CA VAL A 83 10.06 17.78 3.02
C VAL A 83 9.24 18.88 2.37
N LEU A 84 8.33 18.50 1.48
CA LEU A 84 7.42 19.43 0.83
C LEU A 84 6.52 20.12 1.86
N ARG A 85 6.30 21.42 1.67
CA ARG A 85 5.48 22.23 2.57
C ARG A 85 4.37 22.95 1.85
N ASP A 86 3.21 22.97 2.47
CA ASP A 86 2.10 23.86 2.12
C ASP A 86 2.08 25.01 3.14
N GLY A 87 2.65 26.16 2.75
CA GLY A 87 2.94 27.25 3.66
C GLY A 87 3.95 26.84 4.75
N THR A 88 3.52 26.89 6.01
CA THR A 88 4.34 26.45 7.15
C THR A 88 4.18 24.96 7.49
N ARG A 89 3.21 24.28 6.88
CA ARG A 89 2.83 22.90 7.20
C ARG A 89 3.60 21.90 6.35
N ALA A 90 4.33 21.00 7.00
CA ALA A 90 5.00 19.90 6.32
C ALA A 90 3.98 18.88 5.80
N LEU A 91 4.13 18.41 4.58
CA LEU A 91 3.37 17.30 4.03
C LEU A 91 3.94 15.98 4.55
N ALA A 92 3.68 15.73 5.82
CA ALA A 92 4.14 14.56 6.57
C ALA A 92 3.01 14.08 7.50
N SER A 93 2.53 12.88 7.27
CA SER A 93 1.47 12.21 8.03
C SER A 93 2.07 11.19 8.98
N ALA A 94 1.95 11.42 10.29
CA ALA A 94 2.29 10.42 11.29
C ALA A 94 1.13 9.44 11.44
N GLU A 95 1.41 8.16 11.26
CA GLU A 95 0.40 7.13 11.13
C GLU A 95 0.56 6.05 12.21
N LEU A 96 -0.54 5.67 12.82
CA LEU A 96 -0.65 4.56 13.74
C LEU A 96 -1.21 3.34 12.98
N PHE A 97 -0.62 2.17 13.20
CA PHE A 97 -1.07 0.94 12.55
C PHE A 97 -1.48 -0.09 13.60
N VAL A 98 -2.72 -0.56 13.55
CA VAL A 98 -3.22 -1.62 14.43
C VAL A 98 -4.00 -2.64 13.60
N LEU A 99 -4.17 -3.83 14.14
CA LEU A 99 -5.01 -4.87 13.55
C LEU A 99 -6.31 -4.98 14.33
N ILE A 100 -7.40 -5.07 13.61
CA ILE A 100 -8.73 -5.36 14.16
C ILE A 100 -9.26 -6.65 13.57
N ASP A 101 -10.11 -7.37 14.30
CA ASP A 101 -10.70 -8.61 13.83
C ASP A 101 -12.09 -8.34 13.26
N LEU A 102 -12.28 -8.70 12.00
CA LEU A 102 -13.59 -8.65 11.34
C LEU A 102 -13.89 -9.98 10.65
N PRO A 103 -15.17 -10.37 10.57
CA PRO A 103 -15.55 -11.59 9.86
C PRO A 103 -15.38 -11.42 8.34
N LYS A 104 -14.75 -12.40 7.71
CA LYS A 104 -14.70 -12.50 6.25
C LYS A 104 -16.10 -12.78 5.68
N ARG A 105 -16.47 -12.07 4.60
CA ARG A 105 -17.75 -12.32 3.90
C ARG A 105 -17.88 -13.75 3.34
N SER A 106 -16.76 -14.33 2.91
CA SER A 106 -16.75 -15.64 2.26
C SER A 106 -16.93 -16.83 3.23
N THR A 107 -16.44 -16.70 4.47
CA THR A 107 -16.35 -17.82 5.42
C THR A 107 -16.95 -17.51 6.78
N ALA A 108 -17.32 -16.25 7.05
CA ALA A 108 -17.74 -15.75 8.36
C ALA A 108 -16.69 -15.95 9.48
N THR A 109 -15.46 -16.35 9.14
CA THR A 109 -14.36 -16.52 10.10
C THR A 109 -13.71 -15.19 10.40
N PRO A 110 -13.30 -14.91 11.66
CA PRO A 110 -12.53 -13.73 12.01
C PRO A 110 -11.20 -13.69 11.23
N ALA A 111 -10.83 -12.51 10.78
CA ALA A 111 -9.51 -12.27 10.19
C ALA A 111 -9.06 -10.85 10.46
N ASN A 112 -7.75 -10.67 10.50
CA ASN A 112 -7.12 -9.40 10.76
C ASN A 112 -7.33 -8.42 9.60
N VAL A 113 -7.80 -7.22 9.93
CA VAL A 113 -7.95 -6.08 9.02
C VAL A 113 -7.08 -4.95 9.54
N PRO A 114 -6.22 -4.38 8.70
CA PRO A 114 -5.44 -3.21 9.07
C PRO A 114 -6.35 -2.02 9.37
N MET A 115 -6.13 -1.38 10.53
CA MET A 115 -6.75 -0.11 10.87
C MET A 115 -5.66 0.92 11.06
N ARG A 116 -5.68 1.95 10.21
CA ARG A 116 -4.69 3.01 10.19
C ARG A 116 -5.23 4.26 10.87
N GLY A 117 -4.50 4.75 11.88
CA GLY A 117 -4.72 6.07 12.44
C GLY A 117 -4.07 7.11 11.57
N ILE A 118 -4.85 8.04 11.05
CA ILE A 118 -4.41 9.09 10.12
C ILE A 118 -4.54 10.48 10.74
N GLU A 119 -3.83 11.44 10.17
CA GLU A 119 -3.91 12.87 10.52
C GLU A 119 -4.71 13.66 9.47
N PRO A 120 -5.15 14.89 9.76
CA PRO A 120 -5.85 15.74 8.79
C PRO A 120 -5.08 16.01 7.50
N ILE A 121 -3.75 15.92 7.54
CA ILE A 121 -2.87 16.12 6.39
C ILE A 121 -2.82 14.90 5.44
N THR A 122 -3.28 13.74 5.89
CA THR A 122 -3.09 12.46 5.18
C THR A 122 -3.60 12.50 3.75
N LEU A 123 -4.76 13.12 3.48
CA LEU A 123 -5.27 13.20 2.10
C LEU A 123 -4.44 14.09 1.17
N GLN A 124 -3.59 14.97 1.71
CA GLN A 124 -2.65 15.74 0.90
C GLN A 124 -1.35 14.97 0.64
N VAL A 125 -0.98 14.09 1.58
CA VAL A 125 0.18 13.20 1.44
C VAL A 125 -0.17 11.97 0.60
N ARG A 126 -1.41 11.48 0.71
CA ARG A 126 -1.96 10.34 -0.07
C ARG A 126 -2.96 10.89 -1.09
N ASP A 127 -2.47 11.62 -2.08
CA ASP A 127 -3.29 12.31 -3.09
C ASP A 127 -4.04 11.35 -4.03
N GLU A 128 -3.63 10.08 -4.08
CA GLU A 128 -4.36 9.02 -4.75
C GLU A 128 -5.66 8.63 -4.04
N ALA A 129 -5.79 8.95 -2.74
CA ALA A 129 -6.94 8.56 -1.95
C ALA A 129 -8.15 9.47 -2.22
N ARG A 130 -9.29 8.86 -2.54
CA ARG A 130 -10.54 9.57 -2.84
C ARG A 130 -11.70 8.94 -2.09
N ILE A 131 -12.52 9.77 -1.47
CA ILE A 131 -13.81 9.31 -0.92
C ILE A 131 -14.77 9.11 -2.10
N VAL A 132 -15.26 7.89 -2.25
CA VAL A 132 -16.16 7.50 -3.36
C VAL A 132 -17.62 7.33 -2.93
N GLU A 133 -17.84 7.17 -1.61
CA GLU A 133 -19.17 7.08 -1.03
C GLU A 133 -19.17 7.69 0.38
N GLY A 134 -20.24 8.38 0.74
CA GLY A 134 -20.33 9.04 2.04
C GLY A 134 -19.43 10.28 2.14
N ARG A 135 -18.67 10.40 3.23
CA ARG A 135 -17.78 11.52 3.51
C ARG A 135 -16.51 11.09 4.25
N MET A 136 -15.55 11.99 4.30
CA MET A 136 -14.37 11.82 5.16
C MET A 136 -14.77 11.82 6.64
N LEU A 137 -14.03 11.06 7.46
CA LEU A 137 -14.21 11.04 8.91
C LEU A 137 -14.00 12.44 9.51
N ARG A 138 -14.70 12.74 10.60
CA ARG A 138 -14.43 13.90 11.43
C ARG A 138 -13.36 13.53 12.47
N PHE A 139 -12.28 14.30 12.45
CA PHE A 139 -11.22 14.12 13.46
C PHE A 139 -11.74 14.47 14.86
N GLY A 140 -11.26 13.71 15.84
CA GLY A 140 -11.74 13.82 17.23
C GLY A 140 -12.99 12.98 17.52
N THR A 141 -13.44 12.12 16.62
CA THR A 141 -14.63 11.28 16.79
C THR A 141 -14.32 9.81 16.52
N TYR A 142 -15.23 8.92 16.90
CA TYR A 142 -15.16 7.48 16.60
C TYR A 142 -15.75 7.17 15.20
N GLU A 143 -15.41 7.97 14.23
CA GLU A 143 -15.76 7.74 12.83
C GLU A 143 -14.59 7.09 12.10
N VAL A 144 -14.93 6.25 11.11
CA VAL A 144 -13.95 5.62 10.24
C VAL A 144 -14.38 5.71 8.78
N VAL A 145 -13.41 5.65 7.89
CA VAL A 145 -13.63 5.38 6.47
C VAL A 145 -13.01 4.05 6.11
N ALA A 146 -13.68 3.26 5.30
CA ALA A 146 -13.24 1.93 4.91
C ALA A 146 -12.77 1.91 3.45
N GLY A 147 -11.67 1.25 3.18
CA GLY A 147 -11.22 1.02 1.82
C GLY A 147 -12.17 0.09 1.06
N ARG A 148 -12.37 0.35 -0.22
CA ARG A 148 -13.32 -0.42 -1.03
C ARG A 148 -12.96 -1.90 -1.14
N ALA A 149 -11.68 -2.24 -1.17
CA ALA A 149 -11.24 -3.63 -1.14
C ALA A 149 -11.53 -4.30 0.21
N ALA A 150 -11.40 -3.57 1.33
CA ALA A 150 -11.77 -4.07 2.65
C ALA A 150 -13.27 -4.38 2.74
N THR A 151 -14.13 -3.49 2.22
CA THR A 151 -15.60 -3.69 2.25
C THR A 151 -16.06 -4.89 1.43
N ARG A 152 -15.31 -5.27 0.40
CA ARG A 152 -15.61 -6.48 -0.40
C ARG A 152 -15.24 -7.77 0.32
N GLN A 153 -14.23 -7.71 1.20
CA GLN A 153 -13.67 -8.89 1.86
C GLN A 153 -14.27 -9.14 3.23
N PHE A 154 -14.67 -8.08 3.96
CA PHE A 154 -15.10 -8.16 5.36
C PHE A 154 -16.51 -7.63 5.57
N ASP A 155 -17.22 -8.24 6.52
CA ASP A 155 -18.52 -7.78 6.97
C ASP A 155 -18.40 -6.61 7.97
N GLY A 156 -19.47 -5.82 8.09
CA GLY A 156 -19.54 -4.68 9.02
C GLY A 156 -18.89 -3.39 8.51
N LEU A 157 -18.36 -3.34 7.29
CA LEU A 157 -17.72 -2.15 6.72
C LEU A 157 -18.59 -1.36 5.73
N SER A 158 -19.89 -1.64 5.67
CA SER A 158 -20.83 -0.85 4.84
C SER A 158 -21.03 0.55 5.42
N LEU A 159 -21.37 1.51 4.57
CA LEU A 159 -21.70 2.88 5.01
C LEU A 159 -22.78 2.88 6.08
N GLY A 160 -22.57 3.60 7.18
CA GLY A 160 -23.45 3.65 8.36
C GLY A 160 -23.30 2.47 9.32
N ALA A 161 -22.51 1.44 8.99
CA ALA A 161 -22.32 0.30 9.86
C ALA A 161 -21.53 0.66 11.14
N ALA A 162 -21.79 -0.09 12.21
CA ALA A 162 -21.07 0.00 13.48
C ALA A 162 -20.03 -1.12 13.55
N VAL A 163 -18.75 -0.74 13.62
CA VAL A 163 -17.61 -1.65 13.76
C VAL A 163 -17.18 -1.67 15.22
N LYS A 164 -17.34 -2.81 15.88
CA LYS A 164 -16.85 -2.96 17.25
C LYS A 164 -15.40 -3.48 17.22
N SER A 165 -14.52 -2.72 17.86
CA SER A 165 -13.13 -3.14 18.03
C SER A 165 -12.68 -2.83 19.47
N GLY A 166 -12.37 -3.88 20.24
CA GLY A 166 -12.14 -3.78 21.67
C GLY A 166 -13.37 -3.27 22.40
N GLN A 167 -13.21 -2.19 23.17
CA GLN A 167 -14.28 -1.54 23.94
C GLN A 167 -14.97 -0.40 23.17
N ILE A 168 -14.54 -0.13 21.94
CA ILE A 168 -14.99 1.01 21.14
C ILE A 168 -15.85 0.53 19.99
N THR A 169 -16.90 1.29 19.70
CA THR A 169 -17.71 1.14 18.52
C THR A 169 -17.44 2.33 17.59
N TRP A 170 -16.98 2.02 16.39
CA TRP A 170 -16.70 2.96 15.32
C TRP A 170 -17.85 3.01 14.34
N THR A 171 -18.11 4.16 13.74
CA THR A 171 -19.13 4.31 12.70
C THR A 171 -18.46 4.51 11.35
N VAL A 172 -18.80 3.68 10.37
CA VAL A 172 -18.33 3.84 8.99
C VAL A 172 -19.09 4.99 8.34
N VAL A 173 -18.41 6.09 8.04
CA VAL A 173 -19.02 7.30 7.48
C VAL A 173 -18.67 7.55 6.02
N GLY A 174 -17.75 6.77 5.46
CA GLY A 174 -17.38 6.86 4.05
C GLY A 174 -16.58 5.65 3.58
N LEU A 175 -16.52 5.53 2.26
CA LEU A 175 -15.71 4.54 1.56
C LEU A 175 -14.68 5.27 0.70
N PHE A 176 -13.46 4.75 0.65
CA PHE A 176 -12.39 5.34 -0.15
C PHE A 176 -11.76 4.34 -1.13
N GLU A 177 -11.17 4.86 -2.18
CA GLU A 177 -10.33 4.16 -3.15
C GLU A 177 -8.97 4.84 -3.27
N THR A 178 -7.95 4.07 -3.65
CA THR A 178 -6.57 4.55 -3.86
C THR A 178 -5.99 4.03 -5.19
N GLY A 179 -6.86 3.79 -6.17
CA GLY A 179 -6.43 3.26 -7.48
C GLY A 179 -5.93 1.82 -7.46
N GLY A 180 -6.44 1.00 -6.53
CA GLY A 180 -6.10 -0.43 -6.42
C GLY A 180 -4.86 -0.71 -5.59
N THR A 181 -4.33 0.25 -4.84
CA THR A 181 -3.20 0.01 -3.94
C THR A 181 -3.61 -0.78 -2.69
N VAL A 182 -2.63 -1.28 -1.94
CA VAL A 182 -2.85 -2.05 -0.71
C VAL A 182 -3.66 -1.25 0.32
N SER A 183 -3.57 0.07 0.35
CA SER A 183 -4.32 0.93 1.26
C SER A 183 -5.84 0.75 1.16
N GLU A 184 -6.37 0.28 0.02
CA GLU A 184 -7.80 -0.03 -0.11
C GLU A 184 -8.26 -1.22 0.75
N THR A 185 -7.33 -1.99 1.31
CA THR A 185 -7.64 -3.09 2.24
C THR A 185 -7.70 -2.65 3.70
N GLU A 186 -7.53 -1.35 3.96
CA GLU A 186 -7.45 -0.77 5.29
C GLU A 186 -8.77 -0.09 5.71
N VAL A 187 -8.89 0.15 7.02
CA VAL A 187 -9.88 1.05 7.63
C VAL A 187 -9.11 2.23 8.22
N TRP A 188 -9.52 3.46 7.92
CA TRP A 188 -8.85 4.65 8.44
C TRP A 188 -9.66 5.32 9.55
N ALA A 189 -8.98 5.69 10.64
CA ALA A 189 -9.51 6.36 11.82
C ALA A 189 -8.64 7.58 12.16
N ASP A 190 -9.12 8.43 13.07
CA ASP A 190 -8.27 9.47 13.66
C ASP A 190 -7.14 8.83 14.50
N ALA A 191 -5.88 9.21 14.23
CA ALA A 191 -4.71 8.67 14.90
C ALA A 191 -4.76 8.90 16.42
N ARG A 192 -5.19 10.06 16.90
CA ARG A 192 -5.25 10.38 18.32
C ARG A 192 -6.32 9.58 19.04
N ILE A 193 -7.47 9.42 18.42
CA ILE A 193 -8.56 8.58 18.97
C ILE A 193 -8.10 7.14 19.01
N LEU A 194 -7.44 6.66 17.96
CA LEU A 194 -6.92 5.29 17.87
C LEU A 194 -5.81 5.05 18.92
N GLN A 195 -4.92 6.02 19.16
CA GLN A 195 -3.91 5.97 20.22
C GLN A 195 -4.55 5.74 21.60
N GLY A 196 -5.60 6.52 21.92
CA GLY A 196 -6.36 6.36 23.15
C GLY A 196 -7.04 4.99 23.25
N ALA A 197 -7.70 4.55 22.17
CA ALA A 197 -8.39 3.28 22.07
C ALA A 197 -7.50 2.06 22.34
N TYR A 198 -6.27 2.10 21.84
CA TYR A 198 -5.30 1.01 21.94
C TYR A 198 -4.19 1.25 22.97
N ARG A 199 -4.33 2.27 23.81
CA ARG A 199 -3.36 2.63 24.87
C ARG A 199 -1.93 2.79 24.33
N ARG A 200 -1.80 3.43 23.17
CA ARG A 200 -0.53 3.65 22.48
C ARG A 200 0.19 4.93 22.92
N GLY A 201 -0.38 5.67 23.87
CA GLY A 201 0.20 6.94 24.33
C GLY A 201 0.31 7.94 23.19
N ASN A 202 1.52 8.47 22.94
CA ASN A 202 1.84 9.38 21.83
C ASN A 202 2.77 8.69 20.81
N SER A 203 2.53 7.39 20.52
CA SER A 203 3.35 6.64 19.58
C SER A 203 2.67 6.47 18.22
N TYR A 204 3.50 6.41 17.19
CA TYR A 204 3.14 6.12 15.79
C TYR A 204 4.00 4.98 15.27
N GLN A 205 3.60 4.35 14.19
CA GLN A 205 4.39 3.31 13.54
C GLN A 205 5.24 3.85 12.40
N SER A 206 4.73 4.83 11.68
CA SER A 206 5.41 5.41 10.53
C SER A 206 5.10 6.88 10.37
N VAL A 207 5.91 7.56 9.58
CA VAL A 207 5.58 8.88 9.02
C VAL A 207 5.71 8.77 7.51
N LEU A 208 4.62 8.98 6.80
CA LEU A 208 4.63 9.12 5.35
C LEU A 208 4.87 10.58 4.99
N VAL A 209 5.88 10.82 4.18
CA VAL A 209 6.36 12.17 3.83
C VAL A 209 6.29 12.37 2.33
N THR A 210 5.83 13.52 1.88
CA THR A 210 6.02 13.98 0.50
C THR A 210 7.26 14.86 0.44
N LEU A 211 8.15 14.57 -0.47
CA LEU A 211 9.38 15.34 -0.72
C LEU A 211 9.14 16.39 -1.81
N GLU A 212 9.96 17.45 -1.82
CA GLU A 212 9.91 18.50 -2.83
C GLU A 212 10.18 17.98 -4.25
N SER A 213 10.99 16.94 -4.36
CA SER A 213 11.25 16.20 -5.60
C SER A 213 11.82 14.81 -5.27
N PRO A 214 11.83 13.88 -6.23
CA PRO A 214 12.51 12.59 -6.06
C PRO A 214 14.00 12.71 -5.74
N ASP A 215 14.66 13.75 -6.25
CA ASP A 215 16.09 14.01 -6.03
C ASP A 215 16.41 14.41 -4.59
N ALA A 216 15.41 14.89 -3.84
CA ALA A 216 15.56 15.24 -2.43
C ALA A 216 15.74 14.02 -1.51
N TYR A 217 15.40 12.81 -2.00
CA TYR A 217 15.38 11.59 -1.19
C TYR A 217 16.73 11.30 -0.52
N ALA A 218 17.83 11.34 -1.27
CA ALA A 218 19.15 10.98 -0.75
C ALA A 218 19.59 11.93 0.39
N ALA A 219 19.40 13.23 0.22
CA ALA A 219 19.73 14.21 1.25
C ALA A 219 18.81 14.13 2.48
N PHE A 220 17.52 13.84 2.26
CA PHE A 220 16.54 13.61 3.32
C PHE A 220 16.90 12.36 4.15
N GLU A 221 17.22 11.25 3.51
CA GLU A 221 17.63 10.01 4.16
C GLU A 221 18.92 10.19 4.96
N GLU A 222 19.95 10.78 4.36
CA GLU A 222 21.24 11.05 5.02
C GLU A 222 21.07 11.92 6.26
N TRP A 223 20.28 13.00 6.16
CA TRP A 223 20.04 13.91 7.26
C TRP A 223 19.32 13.21 8.43
N LEU A 224 18.30 12.41 8.13
CA LEU A 224 17.52 11.69 9.16
C LEU A 224 18.34 10.57 9.80
N THR A 225 19.05 9.77 9.03
CA THR A 225 19.82 8.63 9.54
C THR A 225 21.06 9.06 10.34
N SER A 226 21.63 10.22 10.01
CA SER A 226 22.73 10.81 10.78
C SER A 226 22.27 11.57 12.04
N ASN A 227 20.97 11.88 12.16
CA ASN A 227 20.45 12.62 13.29
C ASN A 227 20.21 11.70 14.52
N PRO A 228 20.95 11.86 15.62
CA PRO A 228 20.82 10.98 16.78
C PRO A 228 19.44 11.04 17.49
N LYS A 229 18.66 12.11 17.24
CA LYS A 229 17.31 12.27 17.79
C LYS A 229 16.25 11.57 16.96
N ALA A 230 16.53 11.22 15.73
CA ALA A 230 15.59 10.56 14.84
C ALA A 230 15.55 9.04 15.08
N ASN A 231 16.71 8.36 15.02
CA ASN A 231 16.85 6.92 15.14
C ASN A 231 15.88 6.16 14.21
N VAL A 232 15.90 6.50 12.93
CA VAL A 232 14.95 6.03 11.91
C VAL A 232 15.65 5.38 10.72
N SER A 233 14.86 4.70 9.92
CA SER A 233 15.19 4.26 8.57
C SER A 233 14.16 4.84 7.58
N VAL A 234 14.61 5.14 6.37
CA VAL A 234 13.80 5.72 5.29
C VAL A 234 13.65 4.68 4.17
N ARG A 235 12.47 4.59 3.60
CA ARG A 235 12.15 3.68 2.48
C ARG A 235 11.31 4.39 1.43
#